data_a52b3821cc70d0a128a1d413175ea81e
#
_entry.id   a52b3821cc70d0a128a1d413175ea81e
#
_cell.length_a   1.000
_cell.length_b   1.000
_cell.length_c   1.000
_cell.angle_alpha   90.00
_cell.angle_beta   90.00
_cell.angle_gamma   90.00
#
_symmetry.space_group_name_H-M   'P 1'
#
loop_
_entity.id
_entity.type
_entity.pdbx_description
1 polymer ?
#
loop_
_entity_poly.entity_id
_entity_poly.type
_entity_poly.pdbx_seq_one_letter_code
_entity_poly.pdbx_strand_id
1 'polypeptide(L)'
;MTSAKPFPITKRQVWEAYKRVKVNRGAAGVDGQTLTEFDGNVVNNLYKLWNRLASGNYLPPAVRCVEIPKSDGRVRPLGIPTVSDRIVQMVVKQVLEPVLEPVFHEDSYGYRPGKSAHDAIEQARKRCWKFDWVLEVDIKGFFDNIDHPLLLKAVRHQTQERWVVMYIERWLKAPVQMPDGTIMTRTRGTPQGGVISPLLANLFLHYVFDMWMQRHHSNVPFERYADDVVCHCHSQSQAEALFRDLKQRFTQCGLELHPRKTRNGLL
;
A
#
# COMPACT_ATOMS: atom_id res chain seq x y z
N MET A 1 -30.71 16.36 22.51
CA MET A 1 -30.42 16.10 21.08
C MET A 1 -28.98 15.65 20.95
N THR A 2 -28.74 14.37 20.79
CA THR A 2 -27.40 13.83 20.54
C THR A 2 -27.00 14.29 19.14
N SER A 3 -26.06 15.22 19.07
CA SER A 3 -25.46 15.63 17.79
C SER A 3 -24.93 14.37 17.10
N ALA A 4 -25.58 13.95 16.01
CA ALA A 4 -25.11 12.85 15.22
C ALA A 4 -23.68 13.17 14.74
N LYS A 5 -22.76 12.26 14.93
CA LYS A 5 -21.39 12.42 14.42
C LYS A 5 -21.47 12.53 12.88
N PRO A 6 -20.67 13.40 12.24
CA PRO A 6 -20.74 13.61 10.80
C PRO A 6 -20.35 12.37 9.98
N PHE A 7 -19.59 11.43 10.57
CA PHE A 7 -19.20 10.22 9.88
C PHE A 7 -19.82 8.97 10.53
N PRO A 8 -20.29 7.99 9.71
CA PRO A 8 -20.99 6.80 10.18
C PRO A 8 -20.04 5.73 10.73
N ILE A 9 -19.09 6.16 11.59
CA ILE A 9 -18.09 5.28 12.18
C ILE A 9 -18.58 4.85 13.57
N THR A 10 -18.71 3.54 13.75
CA THR A 10 -19.22 2.95 15.01
C THR A 10 -18.09 2.61 15.98
N LYS A 11 -18.40 2.59 17.27
CA LYS A 11 -17.46 2.12 18.31
C LYS A 11 -17.02 0.67 18.07
N ARG A 12 -17.92 -0.16 17.51
CA ARG A 12 -17.65 -1.55 17.15
C ARG A 12 -16.55 -1.67 16.09
N GLN A 13 -16.60 -0.85 15.03
CA GLN A 13 -15.55 -0.84 14.01
C GLN A 13 -14.17 -0.50 14.60
N VAL A 14 -14.12 0.49 15.51
CA VAL A 14 -12.86 0.85 16.19
C VAL A 14 -12.35 -0.29 17.09
N TRP A 15 -13.25 -0.99 17.79
CA TRP A 15 -12.91 -2.15 18.59
C TRP A 15 -12.38 -3.31 17.76
N GLU A 16 -13.03 -3.63 16.64
CA GLU A 16 -12.56 -4.69 15.72
C GLU A 16 -11.20 -4.32 15.08
N ALA A 17 -11.00 -3.06 14.72
CA ALA A 17 -9.72 -2.56 14.24
C ALA A 17 -8.61 -2.70 15.29
N TYR A 18 -8.88 -2.33 16.53
CA TYR A 18 -7.94 -2.52 17.65
C TYR A 18 -7.54 -4.00 17.83
N LYS A 19 -8.49 -4.93 17.81
CA LYS A 19 -8.19 -6.37 17.92
C LYS A 19 -7.22 -6.84 16.84
N ARG A 20 -7.42 -6.42 15.59
CA ARG A 20 -6.53 -6.76 14.47
C ARG A 20 -5.13 -6.15 14.64
N VAL A 21 -5.05 -4.89 15.09
CA VAL A 21 -3.75 -4.23 15.37
C VAL A 21 -3.03 -4.93 16.53
N LYS A 22 -3.77 -5.37 17.55
CA LYS A 22 -3.22 -6.07 18.71
C LYS A 22 -2.56 -7.40 18.34
N VAL A 23 -3.16 -8.18 17.47
CA VAL A 23 -2.60 -9.46 16.97
C VAL A 23 -1.27 -9.23 16.24
N ASN A 24 -1.18 -8.18 15.45
CA ASN A 24 0.03 -7.88 14.67
C ASN A 24 1.17 -7.29 15.51
N ARG A 25 0.93 -6.95 16.79
CA ARG A 25 1.93 -6.34 17.68
C ARG A 25 2.56 -5.08 17.04
N GLY A 26 3.84 -4.88 17.23
CA GLY A 26 4.62 -3.81 16.60
C GLY A 26 5.12 -2.78 17.62
N ALA A 27 6.18 -2.05 17.20
CA ALA A 27 6.84 -1.06 18.02
C ALA A 27 5.99 0.20 18.25
N ALA A 28 6.35 0.99 19.27
CA ALA A 28 5.75 2.30 19.52
C ALA A 28 6.09 3.30 18.41
N GLY A 29 5.18 4.24 18.13
CA GLY A 29 5.39 5.35 17.20
C GLY A 29 6.19 6.50 17.82
N VAL A 30 5.98 7.71 17.30
CA VAL A 30 6.65 8.93 17.79
C VAL A 30 6.26 9.32 19.21
N ASP A 31 5.08 8.89 19.67
CA ASP A 31 4.57 9.13 21.03
C ASP A 31 5.18 8.23 22.10
N GLY A 32 6.00 7.25 21.69
CA GLY A 32 6.60 6.26 22.57
C GLY A 32 5.61 5.27 23.19
N GLN A 33 4.29 5.43 22.96
CA GLN A 33 3.28 4.57 23.55
C GLN A 33 3.32 3.17 22.96
N THR A 34 3.60 2.19 23.78
CA THR A 34 3.54 0.76 23.45
C THR A 34 2.09 0.26 23.41
N LEU A 35 1.88 -0.90 22.79
CA LEU A 35 0.56 -1.55 22.79
C LEU A 35 0.12 -1.95 24.20
N THR A 36 1.05 -2.40 25.06
CA THR A 36 0.77 -2.75 26.45
C THR A 36 0.29 -1.54 27.26
N GLU A 37 0.93 -0.39 27.12
CA GLU A 37 0.50 0.85 27.75
C GLU A 37 -0.85 1.34 27.22
N PHE A 38 -1.10 1.20 25.91
CA PHE A 38 -2.41 1.49 25.33
C PHE A 38 -3.51 0.59 25.92
N ASP A 39 -3.21 -0.70 26.11
CA ASP A 39 -4.11 -1.69 26.71
C ASP A 39 -4.47 -1.37 28.18
N GLY A 40 -3.57 -0.77 28.93
CA GLY A 40 -3.80 -0.38 30.33
C GLY A 40 -5.02 0.53 30.54
N ASN A 41 -5.44 1.28 29.52
CA ASN A 41 -6.64 2.11 29.53
C ASN A 41 -7.43 2.03 28.22
N VAL A 42 -7.56 0.82 27.71
CA VAL A 42 -8.09 0.55 26.34
C VAL A 42 -9.47 1.17 26.11
N VAL A 43 -10.39 1.08 27.06
CA VAL A 43 -11.77 1.58 26.91
C VAL A 43 -11.78 3.09 26.67
N ASN A 44 -11.07 3.85 27.51
CA ASN A 44 -10.99 5.30 27.37
C ASN A 44 -10.20 5.70 26.12
N ASN A 45 -9.11 5.01 25.81
CA ASN A 45 -8.29 5.28 24.62
C ASN A 45 -9.11 5.08 23.34
N LEU A 46 -9.83 3.97 23.22
CA LEU A 46 -10.70 3.71 22.06
C LEU A 46 -11.90 4.66 22.00
N TYR A 47 -12.49 5.05 23.15
CA TYR A 47 -13.57 6.02 23.18
C TYR A 47 -13.12 7.40 22.68
N LYS A 48 -11.97 7.90 23.16
CA LYS A 48 -11.37 9.15 22.69
C LYS A 48 -11.05 9.09 21.20
N LEU A 49 -10.47 7.97 20.75
CA LEU A 49 -10.10 7.76 19.34
C LEU A 49 -11.34 7.74 18.45
N TRP A 50 -12.39 6.99 18.84
CA TRP A 50 -13.66 6.97 18.13
C TRP A 50 -14.27 8.37 18.01
N ASN A 51 -14.29 9.14 19.11
CA ASN A 51 -14.86 10.48 19.13
C ASN A 51 -14.14 11.41 18.09
N ARG A 52 -12.81 11.40 18.10
CA ARG A 52 -12.01 12.20 17.15
C ARG A 52 -12.21 11.74 15.72
N LEU A 53 -12.24 10.41 15.51
CA LEU A 53 -12.41 9.83 14.19
C LEU A 53 -13.82 10.10 13.62
N ALA A 54 -14.87 9.84 14.38
CA ALA A 54 -16.26 10.01 13.93
C ALA A 54 -16.67 11.50 13.79
N SER A 55 -15.96 12.43 14.45
CA SER A 55 -16.16 13.87 14.28
C SER A 55 -15.31 14.51 13.18
N GLY A 56 -14.41 13.74 12.52
CA GLY A 56 -13.49 14.29 11.53
C GLY A 56 -12.28 15.03 12.10
N ASN A 57 -12.11 15.06 13.42
CA ASN A 57 -11.06 15.83 14.09
C ASN A 57 -9.78 15.02 14.36
N TYR A 58 -9.72 13.77 13.86
CA TYR A 58 -8.49 13.00 13.96
C TYR A 58 -7.46 13.52 12.95
N LEU A 59 -6.31 13.93 13.45
CA LEU A 59 -5.12 14.27 12.66
C LEU A 59 -4.02 13.24 12.96
N PRO A 60 -3.45 12.58 11.95
CA PRO A 60 -2.37 11.63 12.17
C PRO A 60 -1.12 12.36 12.70
N PRO A 61 -0.46 11.81 13.73
CA PRO A 61 0.83 12.30 14.15
C PRO A 61 1.91 11.98 13.11
N ALA A 62 3.12 12.50 13.32
CA ALA A 62 4.27 12.12 12.50
C ALA A 62 4.51 10.59 12.56
N VAL A 63 4.99 10.04 11.44
CA VAL A 63 5.41 8.63 11.38
C VAL A 63 6.87 8.54 11.83
N ARG A 64 7.20 7.67 12.78
CA ARG A 64 8.58 7.46 13.22
C ARG A 64 9.35 6.65 12.18
N CYS A 65 10.42 7.21 11.63
CA CYS A 65 11.31 6.51 10.72
C CYS A 65 12.31 5.65 11.51
N VAL A 66 12.46 4.39 11.10
CA VAL A 66 13.50 3.48 11.56
C VAL A 66 14.20 2.89 10.35
N GLU A 67 15.51 2.91 10.35
CA GLU A 67 16.32 2.36 9.28
C GLU A 67 16.63 0.88 9.54
N ILE A 68 16.23 0.02 8.60
CA ILE A 68 16.48 -1.42 8.67
C ILE A 68 17.60 -1.77 7.66
N PRO A 69 18.72 -2.38 8.10
CA PRO A 69 19.75 -2.82 7.20
C PRO A 69 19.23 -3.87 6.20
N LYS A 70 19.64 -3.74 4.94
CA LYS A 70 19.45 -4.78 3.91
C LYS A 70 20.69 -5.63 3.78
N SER A 71 20.55 -6.84 3.21
CA SER A 71 21.66 -7.76 2.95
C SER A 71 22.73 -7.20 2.01
N ASP A 72 22.39 -6.19 1.20
CA ASP A 72 23.28 -5.52 0.25
C ASP A 72 23.99 -4.27 0.82
N GLY A 73 23.91 -4.05 2.13
CA GLY A 73 24.51 -2.90 2.84
C GLY A 73 23.72 -1.59 2.74
N ARG A 74 22.63 -1.57 1.97
CA ARG A 74 21.70 -0.41 1.93
C ARG A 74 20.76 -0.44 3.14
N VAL A 75 20.12 0.67 3.44
CA VAL A 75 19.07 0.74 4.45
C VAL A 75 17.69 0.84 3.81
N ARG A 76 16.70 0.26 4.49
CA ARG A 76 15.28 0.44 4.16
C ARG A 76 14.65 1.31 5.24
N PRO A 77 14.14 2.51 4.92
CA PRO A 77 13.38 3.28 5.87
C PRO A 77 12.02 2.61 6.11
N LEU A 78 11.72 2.31 7.37
CA LEU A 78 10.43 1.80 7.81
C LEU A 78 9.71 2.89 8.59
N GLY A 79 8.49 3.22 8.19
CA GLY A 79 7.67 4.18 8.91
C GLY A 79 6.78 3.48 9.94
N ILE A 80 6.91 3.83 11.22
CA ILE A 80 6.14 3.25 12.32
C ILE A 80 5.09 4.27 12.79
N PRO A 81 3.79 4.09 12.44
CA PRO A 81 2.71 4.91 12.98
C PRO A 81 2.49 4.60 14.47
N THR A 82 1.89 5.54 15.22
CA THR A 82 1.47 5.31 16.60
C THR A 82 0.43 4.19 16.69
N VAL A 83 0.24 3.61 17.87
CA VAL A 83 -0.79 2.59 18.12
C VAL A 83 -2.17 3.13 17.70
N SER A 84 -2.50 4.35 18.13
CA SER A 84 -3.74 5.03 17.77
C SER A 84 -3.92 5.18 16.27
N ASP A 85 -2.87 5.58 15.56
CA ASP A 85 -2.93 5.78 14.11
C ASP A 85 -3.08 4.46 13.35
N ARG A 86 -2.40 3.39 13.79
CA ARG A 86 -2.60 2.04 13.25
C ARG A 86 -4.05 1.56 13.36
N ILE A 87 -4.71 1.86 14.50
CA ILE A 87 -6.12 1.52 14.70
C ILE A 87 -7.01 2.31 13.74
N VAL A 88 -6.77 3.60 13.59
CA VAL A 88 -7.56 4.45 12.67
C VAL A 88 -7.36 4.03 11.22
N GLN A 89 -6.12 3.74 10.80
CA GLN A 89 -5.82 3.19 9.49
C GLN A 89 -6.54 1.85 9.26
N MET A 90 -6.59 0.99 10.27
CA MET A 90 -7.31 -0.29 10.21
C MET A 90 -8.81 -0.10 10.06
N VAL A 91 -9.43 0.91 10.71
CA VAL A 91 -10.86 1.24 10.49
C VAL A 91 -11.13 1.58 9.03
N VAL A 92 -10.30 2.45 8.43
CA VAL A 92 -10.45 2.82 7.02
C VAL A 92 -10.20 1.62 6.11
N LYS A 93 -9.16 0.82 6.40
CA LYS A 93 -8.86 -0.40 5.65
C LYS A 93 -10.05 -1.38 5.65
N GLN A 94 -10.69 -1.62 6.80
CA GLN A 94 -11.85 -2.51 6.91
C GLN A 94 -13.05 -2.08 6.07
N VAL A 95 -13.19 -0.80 5.79
CA VAL A 95 -14.27 -0.26 4.94
C VAL A 95 -13.88 -0.32 3.46
N LEU A 96 -12.62 0.00 3.15
CA LEU A 96 -12.16 0.12 1.77
C LEU A 96 -11.77 -1.23 1.14
N GLU A 97 -11.15 -2.13 1.89
CA GLU A 97 -10.65 -3.42 1.37
C GLU A 97 -11.74 -4.28 0.74
N PRO A 98 -12.95 -4.45 1.33
CA PRO A 98 -14.03 -5.22 0.68
C PRO A 98 -14.55 -4.61 -0.62
N VAL A 99 -14.39 -3.29 -0.80
CA VAL A 99 -14.77 -2.59 -2.03
C VAL A 99 -13.71 -2.80 -3.12
N LEU A 100 -12.43 -2.82 -2.74
CA LEU A 100 -11.31 -2.92 -3.67
C LEU A 100 -11.00 -4.37 -4.08
N GLU A 101 -11.20 -5.34 -3.19
CA GLU A 101 -10.80 -6.72 -3.44
C GLU A 101 -11.42 -7.33 -4.70
N PRO A 102 -12.72 -7.12 -5.02
CA PRO A 102 -13.31 -7.60 -6.27
C PRO A 102 -12.82 -6.91 -7.53
N VAL A 103 -12.19 -5.72 -7.38
CA VAL A 103 -11.72 -4.91 -8.51
C VAL A 103 -10.32 -5.33 -8.96
N PHE A 104 -9.50 -5.83 -8.04
CA PHE A 104 -8.12 -6.18 -8.32
C PHE A 104 -8.00 -7.34 -9.33
N HIS A 105 -6.99 -7.23 -10.19
CA HIS A 105 -6.68 -8.28 -11.16
C HIS A 105 -6.44 -9.64 -10.48
N GLU A 106 -6.89 -10.72 -11.10
CA GLU A 106 -6.76 -12.07 -10.56
C GLU A 106 -5.29 -12.47 -10.31
N ASP A 107 -4.38 -12.04 -11.17
CA ASP A 107 -2.94 -12.29 -11.11
C ASP A 107 -2.16 -11.26 -10.25
N SER A 108 -2.86 -10.47 -9.44
CA SER A 108 -2.26 -9.66 -8.38
C SER A 108 -2.37 -10.42 -7.05
N TYR A 109 -1.25 -10.70 -6.38
CA TYR A 109 -1.18 -11.60 -5.23
C TYR A 109 -0.76 -10.93 -3.92
N GLY A 110 0.18 -9.99 -3.96
CA GLY A 110 0.75 -9.40 -2.76
C GLY A 110 -0.25 -8.61 -1.92
N TYR A 111 -0.18 -8.76 -0.59
CA TYR A 111 -0.99 -8.03 0.40
C TYR A 111 -2.52 -8.23 0.29
N ARG A 112 -2.98 -9.25 -0.40
CA ARG A 112 -4.40 -9.52 -0.59
C ARG A 112 -4.89 -10.67 0.29
N PRO A 113 -6.13 -10.59 0.84
CA PRO A 113 -6.74 -11.72 1.56
C PRO A 113 -6.87 -12.95 0.67
N GLY A 114 -6.51 -14.12 1.20
CA GLY A 114 -6.65 -15.40 0.48
C GLY A 114 -5.69 -15.60 -0.69
N LYS A 115 -4.72 -14.71 -0.89
CA LYS A 115 -3.65 -14.82 -1.88
C LYS A 115 -2.28 -14.95 -1.19
N SER A 116 -1.38 -15.73 -1.76
CA SER A 116 -0.04 -15.96 -1.22
C SER A 116 1.06 -15.85 -2.28
N ALA A 117 2.31 -15.78 -1.84
CA ALA A 117 3.47 -15.84 -2.73
C ALA A 117 3.55 -17.22 -3.45
N HIS A 118 3.12 -18.30 -2.78
CA HIS A 118 3.11 -19.63 -3.39
C HIS A 118 2.10 -19.71 -4.55
N ASP A 119 0.94 -19.06 -4.44
CA ASP A 119 -0.04 -19.00 -5.55
C ASP A 119 0.54 -18.27 -6.76
N ALA A 120 1.26 -17.16 -6.52
CA ALA A 120 1.95 -16.43 -7.58
C ALA A 120 3.03 -17.29 -8.27
N ILE A 121 3.87 -17.98 -7.47
CA ILE A 121 4.93 -18.85 -7.98
C ILE A 121 4.33 -20.04 -8.76
N GLU A 122 3.27 -20.65 -8.26
CA GLU A 122 2.60 -21.75 -8.96
C GLU A 122 2.05 -21.30 -10.31
N GLN A 123 1.45 -20.12 -10.37
CA GLN A 123 0.93 -19.57 -11.62
C GLN A 123 2.06 -19.21 -12.59
N ALA A 124 3.12 -18.56 -12.10
CA ALA A 124 4.31 -18.25 -12.90
C ALA A 124 4.93 -19.54 -13.49
N ARG A 125 5.09 -20.58 -12.67
CA ARG A 125 5.59 -21.89 -13.12
C ARG A 125 4.75 -22.46 -14.27
N LYS A 126 3.41 -22.42 -14.17
CA LYS A 126 2.51 -22.91 -15.22
C LYS A 126 2.68 -22.14 -16.53
N ARG A 127 2.99 -20.85 -16.46
CA ARG A 127 3.20 -19.97 -17.62
C ARG A 127 4.59 -20.16 -18.23
N CYS A 128 5.62 -20.38 -17.44
CA CYS A 128 6.97 -20.69 -17.92
C CYS A 128 7.04 -21.92 -18.84
N TRP A 129 6.07 -22.86 -18.77
CA TRP A 129 5.96 -23.98 -19.71
C TRP A 129 5.35 -23.60 -21.08
N LYS A 130 4.82 -22.37 -21.21
CA LYS A 130 4.09 -21.93 -22.42
C LYS A 130 4.74 -20.73 -23.12
N PHE A 131 5.67 -20.07 -22.43
CA PHE A 131 6.31 -18.85 -22.89
C PHE A 131 7.82 -19.00 -22.72
N ASP A 132 8.58 -18.65 -23.74
CA ASP A 132 10.04 -18.82 -23.73
C ASP A 132 10.78 -17.63 -23.12
N TRP A 133 10.12 -16.47 -23.03
CA TRP A 133 10.73 -15.23 -22.56
C TRP A 133 9.99 -14.64 -21.37
N VAL A 134 10.74 -14.09 -20.43
CA VAL A 134 10.19 -13.33 -19.30
C VAL A 134 10.75 -11.92 -19.26
N LEU A 135 9.91 -10.98 -18.83
CA LEU A 135 10.32 -9.65 -18.43
C LEU A 135 10.07 -9.52 -16.91
N GLU A 136 11.16 -9.50 -16.13
CA GLU A 136 11.11 -9.16 -14.71
C GLU A 136 11.09 -7.64 -14.57
N VAL A 137 10.14 -7.13 -13.79
CA VAL A 137 9.95 -5.68 -13.58
C VAL A 137 10.12 -5.37 -12.10
N ASP A 138 11.09 -4.50 -11.78
CA ASP A 138 11.32 -3.95 -10.44
C ASP A 138 11.14 -2.43 -10.49
N ILE A 139 10.33 -1.88 -9.59
CA ILE A 139 10.04 -0.44 -9.53
C ILE A 139 10.96 0.20 -8.50
N LYS A 140 11.75 1.19 -8.93
CA LYS A 140 12.68 1.89 -8.05
C LYS A 140 11.95 2.69 -6.97
N GLY A 141 12.14 2.29 -5.70
CA GLY A 141 11.57 3.01 -4.55
C GLY A 141 10.05 3.18 -4.62
N PHE A 142 9.32 2.15 -5.01
CA PHE A 142 7.90 2.22 -5.34
C PHE A 142 7.08 2.96 -4.27
N PHE A 143 7.14 2.53 -3.00
CA PHE A 143 6.38 3.13 -1.91
C PHE A 143 6.68 4.62 -1.70
N ASP A 144 7.90 5.05 -1.98
CA ASP A 144 8.34 6.43 -1.79
C ASP A 144 7.99 7.33 -2.98
N ASN A 145 7.61 6.76 -4.13
CA ASN A 145 7.34 7.47 -5.38
C ASN A 145 5.88 7.46 -5.83
N ILE A 146 4.96 6.87 -5.07
CA ILE A 146 3.53 6.88 -5.39
C ILE A 146 3.04 8.34 -5.48
N ASP A 147 2.52 8.72 -6.64
CA ASP A 147 1.96 10.07 -6.88
C ASP A 147 0.65 10.26 -6.11
N HIS A 148 0.58 11.25 -5.23
CA HIS A 148 -0.59 11.51 -4.39
C HIS A 148 -1.84 11.89 -5.18
N PRO A 149 -1.79 12.83 -6.15
CA PRO A 149 -2.92 13.15 -7.01
C PRO A 149 -3.50 11.93 -7.73
N LEU A 150 -2.66 11.11 -8.36
CA LEU A 150 -3.11 9.91 -9.06
C LEU A 150 -3.70 8.86 -8.11
N LEU A 151 -3.07 8.63 -6.96
CA LEU A 151 -3.60 7.73 -5.95
C LEU A 151 -4.96 8.20 -5.42
N LEU A 152 -5.09 9.49 -5.06
CA LEU A 152 -6.36 10.04 -4.59
C LEU A 152 -7.45 10.02 -5.65
N LYS A 153 -7.10 10.17 -6.94
CA LYS A 153 -8.03 9.97 -8.06
C LYS A 153 -8.51 8.52 -8.10
N ALA A 154 -7.62 7.54 -7.94
CA ALA A 154 -7.98 6.13 -7.88
C ALA A 154 -8.89 5.81 -6.68
N VAL A 155 -8.59 6.34 -5.49
CA VAL A 155 -9.43 6.17 -4.29
C VAL A 155 -10.82 6.75 -4.51
N ARG A 156 -10.93 7.99 -5.02
CA ARG A 156 -12.23 8.64 -5.30
C ARG A 156 -13.05 7.90 -6.36
N HIS A 157 -12.41 7.19 -7.26
CA HIS A 157 -13.12 6.37 -8.24
C HIS A 157 -13.79 5.15 -7.60
N GLN A 158 -13.20 4.61 -6.52
CA GLN A 158 -13.64 3.38 -5.88
C GLN A 158 -14.59 3.60 -4.69
N THR A 159 -14.60 4.77 -4.08
CA THR A 159 -15.46 5.04 -2.93
C THR A 159 -16.09 6.43 -2.96
N GLN A 160 -17.37 6.49 -2.57
CA GLN A 160 -18.10 7.75 -2.36
C GLN A 160 -17.97 8.26 -0.91
N GLU A 161 -17.33 7.51 -0.04
CA GLU A 161 -17.15 7.84 1.37
C GLU A 161 -16.13 8.97 1.55
N ARG A 162 -16.60 10.21 1.65
CA ARG A 162 -15.77 11.41 1.76
C ARG A 162 -14.77 11.35 2.92
N TRP A 163 -15.16 10.74 4.04
CA TRP A 163 -14.31 10.61 5.20
C TRP A 163 -13.13 9.65 4.95
N VAL A 164 -13.31 8.59 4.16
CA VAL A 164 -12.23 7.68 3.75
C VAL A 164 -11.18 8.44 2.95
N VAL A 165 -11.61 9.18 1.94
CA VAL A 165 -10.70 10.01 1.11
C VAL A 165 -9.97 11.04 1.96
N MET A 166 -10.67 11.73 2.86
CA MET A 166 -10.08 12.74 3.75
C MET A 166 -8.99 12.16 4.64
N TYR A 167 -9.22 10.99 5.25
CA TYR A 167 -8.22 10.36 6.11
C TYR A 167 -7.02 9.85 5.33
N ILE A 168 -7.24 9.25 4.15
CA ILE A 168 -6.14 8.84 3.27
C ILE A 168 -5.28 10.06 2.90
N GLU A 169 -5.90 11.17 2.51
CA GLU A 169 -5.17 12.40 2.18
C GLU A 169 -4.34 12.93 3.37
N ARG A 170 -4.87 12.86 4.60
CA ARG A 170 -4.14 13.22 5.81
C ARG A 170 -2.93 12.34 6.04
N TRP A 171 -3.03 11.03 5.85
CA TRP A 171 -1.89 10.10 5.99
C TRP A 171 -0.84 10.30 4.91
N LEU A 172 -1.23 10.56 3.69
CA LEU A 172 -0.28 10.84 2.61
C LEU A 172 0.55 12.10 2.89
N LYS A 173 -0.05 13.10 3.58
CA LYS A 173 0.60 14.36 3.98
C LYS A 173 1.23 14.32 5.37
N ALA A 174 1.03 13.23 6.12
CA ALA A 174 1.59 13.10 7.47
C ALA A 174 3.12 13.22 7.43
N PRO A 175 3.72 14.02 8.32
CA PRO A 175 5.18 14.18 8.35
C PRO A 175 5.87 12.90 8.83
N VAL A 176 7.16 12.81 8.55
CA VAL A 176 8.04 11.72 9.00
C VAL A 176 9.06 12.29 9.97
N GLN A 177 9.18 11.69 11.15
CA GLN A 177 10.25 11.97 12.08
C GLN A 177 11.43 11.04 11.78
N MET A 178 12.54 11.62 11.39
CA MET A 178 13.79 10.94 11.09
C MET A 178 14.50 10.47 12.38
N PRO A 179 15.47 9.54 12.29
CA PRO A 179 16.20 9.05 13.47
C PRO A 179 16.95 10.14 14.25
N ASP A 180 17.37 11.21 13.59
CA ASP A 180 18.00 12.39 14.19
C ASP A 180 17.01 13.37 14.83
N GLY A 181 15.71 13.07 14.79
CA GLY A 181 14.62 13.89 15.32
C GLY A 181 14.09 14.96 14.35
N THR A 182 14.68 15.12 13.16
CA THR A 182 14.19 16.08 12.16
C THR A 182 12.83 15.65 11.63
N ILE A 183 11.98 16.65 11.28
CA ILE A 183 10.65 16.41 10.72
C ILE A 183 10.68 16.71 9.23
N MET A 184 10.39 15.71 8.43
CA MET A 184 10.30 15.83 6.98
C MET A 184 8.84 15.81 6.52
N THR A 185 8.48 16.72 5.62
CA THR A 185 7.18 16.68 4.93
C THR A 185 7.25 15.77 3.71
N ARG A 186 6.12 15.16 3.40
CA ARG A 186 6.01 14.23 2.27
C ARG A 186 5.10 14.82 1.19
N THR A 187 5.59 14.85 -0.05
CA THR A 187 4.83 15.29 -1.23
C THR A 187 4.43 14.15 -2.15
N ARG A 188 5.02 12.97 -1.95
CA ARG A 188 4.74 11.71 -2.67
C ARG A 188 4.97 10.51 -1.77
N GLY A 189 4.55 9.37 -2.20
CA GLY A 189 4.77 8.10 -1.51
C GLY A 189 3.84 7.87 -0.32
N THR A 190 3.93 6.68 0.23
CA THR A 190 3.24 6.26 1.45
C THR A 190 4.22 5.54 2.38
N PRO A 191 4.08 5.66 3.72
CA PRO A 191 5.03 5.04 4.65
C PRO A 191 5.11 3.52 4.46
N GLN A 192 6.30 2.97 4.26
CA GLN A 192 6.51 1.53 4.39
C GLN A 192 6.32 1.16 5.87
N GLY A 193 5.28 0.36 6.17
CA GLY A 193 4.89 -0.01 7.55
C GLY A 193 3.57 0.61 8.02
N GLY A 194 2.96 1.50 7.26
CA GLY A 194 1.57 1.91 7.47
C GLY A 194 0.60 0.76 7.23
N VAL A 195 -0.47 0.66 8.05
CA VAL A 195 -1.47 -0.43 7.96
C VAL A 195 -2.25 -0.40 6.65
N ILE A 196 -2.54 0.80 6.14
CA ILE A 196 -3.30 0.99 4.90
C ILE A 196 -2.40 1.06 3.66
N SER A 197 -1.09 1.30 3.83
CA SER A 197 -0.16 1.54 2.72
C SER A 197 -0.11 0.40 1.70
N PRO A 198 -0.12 -0.89 2.08
CA PRO A 198 -0.15 -1.99 1.12
C PRO A 198 -1.41 -2.01 0.26
N LEU A 199 -2.58 -1.71 0.83
CA LEU A 199 -3.84 -1.63 0.09
C LEU A 199 -3.83 -0.49 -0.91
N LEU A 200 -3.33 0.69 -0.52
CA LEU A 200 -3.19 1.86 -1.39
C LEU A 200 -2.17 1.63 -2.51
N ALA A 201 -1.06 0.96 -2.20
CA ALA A 201 -0.05 0.56 -3.16
C ALA A 201 -0.63 -0.38 -4.24
N ASN A 202 -1.41 -1.38 -3.83
CA ASN A 202 -2.11 -2.26 -4.75
C ASN A 202 -3.12 -1.51 -5.61
N LEU A 203 -3.90 -0.59 -5.03
CA LEU A 203 -4.84 0.22 -5.79
C LEU A 203 -4.14 1.10 -6.84
N PHE A 204 -2.99 1.68 -6.49
CA PHE A 204 -2.20 2.48 -7.43
C PHE A 204 -1.72 1.62 -8.61
N LEU A 205 -1.09 0.47 -8.34
CA LEU A 205 -0.61 -0.43 -9.40
C LEU A 205 -1.73 -1.08 -10.19
N HIS A 206 -2.90 -1.29 -9.60
CA HIS A 206 -4.06 -1.76 -10.35
C HIS A 206 -4.37 -0.84 -11.55
N TYR A 207 -4.32 0.48 -11.36
CA TYR A 207 -4.56 1.43 -12.47
C TYR A 207 -3.33 1.72 -13.31
N VAL A 208 -2.15 1.78 -12.69
CA VAL A 208 -0.91 2.10 -13.40
C VAL A 208 -0.45 0.94 -14.25
N PHE A 209 -0.57 -0.29 -13.76
CA PHE A 209 -0.05 -1.49 -14.39
C PHE A 209 -1.15 -2.48 -14.79
N ASP A 210 -1.93 -3.07 -13.86
CA ASP A 210 -2.81 -4.20 -14.14
C ASP A 210 -3.82 -3.89 -15.26
N MET A 211 -4.59 -2.81 -15.11
CA MET A 211 -5.59 -2.37 -16.08
C MET A 211 -4.96 -1.88 -17.40
N TRP A 212 -3.75 -1.31 -17.32
CA TRP A 212 -3.03 -0.88 -18.50
C TRP A 212 -2.54 -2.10 -19.31
N MET A 213 -1.97 -3.11 -18.66
CA MET A 213 -1.59 -4.38 -19.30
C MET A 213 -2.80 -5.04 -19.96
N GLN A 214 -3.91 -5.14 -19.27
CA GLN A 214 -5.13 -5.74 -19.79
C GLN A 214 -5.65 -5.03 -21.07
N ARG A 215 -5.48 -3.70 -21.16
CA ARG A 215 -5.95 -2.91 -22.31
C ARG A 215 -4.98 -2.89 -23.49
N HIS A 216 -3.69 -2.87 -23.23
CA HIS A 216 -2.67 -2.62 -24.25
C HIS A 216 -1.83 -3.85 -24.59
N HIS A 217 -1.74 -4.81 -23.68
CA HIS A 217 -0.92 -6.02 -23.79
C HIS A 217 -1.69 -7.25 -23.29
N SER A 218 -2.96 -7.41 -23.68
CA SER A 218 -3.85 -8.49 -23.24
C SER A 218 -3.34 -9.90 -23.56
N ASN A 219 -2.43 -10.01 -24.53
CA ASN A 219 -1.76 -11.26 -24.92
C ASN A 219 -0.48 -11.56 -24.12
N VAL A 220 -0.12 -10.70 -23.14
CA VAL A 220 1.04 -10.90 -22.26
C VAL A 220 0.53 -11.13 -20.84
N PRO A 221 0.42 -12.39 -20.38
CA PRO A 221 0.06 -12.67 -19.00
C PRO A 221 1.19 -12.27 -18.06
N PHE A 222 0.83 -11.97 -16.82
CA PHE A 222 1.77 -11.57 -15.79
C PHE A 222 1.35 -12.09 -14.41
N GLU A 223 2.29 -12.16 -13.47
CA GLU A 223 2.04 -12.25 -12.04
C GLU A 223 2.63 -11.01 -11.35
N ARG A 224 1.85 -10.43 -10.45
CA ARG A 224 2.29 -9.31 -9.64
C ARG A 224 2.20 -9.64 -8.14
N TYR A 225 3.33 -9.57 -7.45
CA TYR A 225 3.38 -9.65 -5.99
C TYR A 225 3.86 -8.31 -5.42
N ALA A 226 2.92 -7.48 -4.96
CA ALA A 226 3.18 -6.08 -4.61
C ALA A 226 3.76 -5.28 -5.81
N ASP A 227 5.01 -4.85 -5.73
CA ASP A 227 5.76 -4.15 -6.76
C ASP A 227 6.67 -5.06 -7.62
N ASP A 228 6.83 -6.32 -7.23
CA ASP A 228 7.53 -7.31 -8.04
C ASP A 228 6.59 -7.89 -9.11
N VAL A 229 7.01 -7.85 -10.36
CA VAL A 229 6.19 -8.31 -11.51
C VAL A 229 7.01 -9.20 -12.43
N VAL A 230 6.38 -10.27 -12.91
CA VAL A 230 6.91 -11.11 -13.98
C VAL A 230 5.89 -11.13 -15.11
N CYS A 231 6.30 -10.76 -16.33
CA CYS A 231 5.50 -10.81 -17.55
C CYS A 231 6.02 -11.92 -18.47
N HIS A 232 5.13 -12.70 -19.08
CA HIS A 232 5.47 -13.83 -19.93
C HIS A 232 5.28 -13.47 -21.40
N CYS A 233 6.34 -13.59 -22.19
CA CYS A 233 6.40 -13.22 -23.60
C CYS A 233 6.76 -14.43 -24.49
N HIS A 234 6.28 -14.42 -25.74
CA HIS A 234 6.59 -15.47 -26.71
C HIS A 234 7.94 -15.25 -27.42
N SER A 235 8.49 -14.02 -27.38
CA SER A 235 9.75 -13.69 -28.07
C SER A 235 10.50 -12.56 -27.36
N GLN A 236 11.80 -12.49 -27.63
CA GLN A 236 12.65 -11.39 -27.18
C GLN A 236 12.10 -10.03 -27.66
N SER A 237 11.71 -9.94 -28.92
CA SER A 237 11.17 -8.71 -29.50
C SER A 237 9.90 -8.22 -28.79
N GLN A 238 9.02 -9.15 -28.38
CA GLN A 238 7.84 -8.82 -27.57
C GLN A 238 8.22 -8.31 -26.19
N ALA A 239 9.18 -8.96 -25.51
CA ALA A 239 9.66 -8.52 -24.20
C ALA A 239 10.32 -7.13 -24.26
N GLU A 240 11.11 -6.86 -25.29
CA GLU A 240 11.75 -5.55 -25.52
C GLU A 240 10.72 -4.45 -25.84
N ALA A 241 9.71 -4.76 -26.65
CA ALA A 241 8.62 -3.83 -26.93
C ALA A 241 7.85 -3.50 -25.65
N LEU A 242 7.45 -4.52 -24.89
CA LEU A 242 6.78 -4.34 -23.59
C LEU A 242 7.61 -3.51 -22.62
N PHE A 243 8.92 -3.76 -22.54
CA PHE A 243 9.82 -2.98 -21.67
C PHE A 243 9.81 -1.48 -22.04
N ARG A 244 9.86 -1.13 -23.33
CA ARG A 244 9.80 0.28 -23.79
C ARG A 244 8.47 0.92 -23.40
N ASP A 245 7.37 0.21 -23.64
CA ASP A 245 6.02 0.72 -23.35
C ASP A 245 5.79 0.88 -21.85
N LEU A 246 6.23 -0.09 -21.03
CA LEU A 246 6.18 -0.01 -19.56
C LEU A 246 7.03 1.15 -19.03
N LYS A 247 8.22 1.36 -19.56
CA LYS A 247 9.08 2.49 -19.17
C LYS A 247 8.38 3.82 -19.42
N GLN A 248 7.76 3.99 -20.58
CA GLN A 248 6.98 5.19 -20.90
C GLN A 248 5.78 5.33 -19.97
N ARG A 249 5.02 4.26 -19.77
CA ARG A 249 3.84 4.25 -18.90
C ARG A 249 4.18 4.63 -17.46
N PHE A 250 5.21 4.03 -16.88
CA PHE A 250 5.61 4.30 -15.50
C PHE A 250 6.11 5.73 -15.34
N THR A 251 6.89 6.24 -16.30
CA THR A 251 7.31 7.66 -16.30
C THR A 251 6.11 8.61 -16.28
N GLN A 252 5.06 8.34 -17.07
CA GLN A 252 3.81 9.12 -17.05
C GLN A 252 3.08 9.10 -15.70
N CYS A 253 3.31 8.05 -14.91
CA CYS A 253 2.72 7.88 -13.58
C CYS A 253 3.66 8.26 -12.43
N GLY A 254 4.80 8.91 -12.72
CA GLY A 254 5.78 9.33 -11.72
C GLY A 254 6.64 8.20 -11.15
N LEU A 255 6.65 7.03 -11.80
CA LEU A 255 7.46 5.88 -11.42
C LEU A 255 8.67 5.70 -12.34
N GLU A 256 9.70 5.03 -11.84
CA GLU A 256 10.91 4.67 -12.58
C GLU A 256 11.19 3.17 -12.45
N LEU A 257 11.51 2.50 -13.57
CA LEU A 257 11.99 1.12 -13.55
C LEU A 257 13.41 1.06 -13.00
N HIS A 258 13.70 0.04 -12.18
CA HIS A 258 15.05 -0.13 -11.64
C HIS A 258 16.02 -0.60 -12.75
N PRO A 259 17.08 0.18 -13.09
CA PRO A 259 17.87 -0.04 -14.30
C PRO A 259 18.67 -1.34 -14.33
N ARG A 260 18.96 -1.94 -13.15
CA ARG A 260 19.76 -3.16 -13.04
C ARG A 260 18.94 -4.40 -12.71
N LYS A 261 17.72 -4.24 -12.20
CA LYS A 261 16.88 -5.36 -11.75
C LYS A 261 15.74 -5.64 -12.72
N THR A 262 15.30 -4.64 -13.49
CA THR A 262 14.40 -4.88 -14.62
C THR A 262 15.19 -5.49 -15.75
N ARG A 263 14.85 -6.71 -16.13
CA ARG A 263 15.57 -7.48 -17.17
C ARG A 263 14.65 -8.43 -17.90
N ASN A 264 14.98 -8.68 -19.15
CA ASN A 264 14.41 -9.73 -19.96
C ASN A 264 15.36 -10.93 -19.96
N GLY A 265 14.83 -12.12 -20.03
CA GLY A 265 15.58 -13.37 -20.08
C GLY A 265 14.85 -14.47 -20.83
N LEU A 266 15.64 -15.38 -21.40
CA LEU A 266 15.17 -16.67 -21.90
C LEU A 266 14.99 -17.60 -20.70
N LEU A 267 13.90 -18.37 -20.65
CA LEU A 267 13.60 -19.35 -19.63
C LEU A 267 14.36 -20.65 -19.85
#